data_e7ab7c72fb14d0443046005bbaab0c48
#
_entry.id   e7ab7c72fb14d0443046005bbaab0c48
#
_cell.length_a   1.000
_cell.length_b   1.000
_cell.length_c   1.000
_cell.angle_alpha   90.00
_cell.angle_beta   90.00
_cell.angle_gamma   90.00
#
_symmetry.space_group_name_H-M   'P 1'
#
loop_
_entity.id
_entity.type
_entity.pdbx_description
1 polymer ?
#
loop_
_entity_poly.entity_id
_entity_poly.type
_entity_poly.pdbx_seq_one_letter_code
_entity_poly.pdbx_strand_id
1 'polypeptide(L)'
;VAIVIQLNTESVMTQLASPAPATRFAWWKPLLFLAVVVIGLWYVKWQPYYGKAFTAAETHSIGKSILANAAESPWRAALDYAMVYFLAVWKAAVLGVILGSLVQVLIPRNWLLRLMGSSRFGSTLIGTGLGLPGMMCSCCAAPVTAGLRQSQVSSGAAMAFWLANPLLNPATLIFMGFVLGWNFAAIRLLAGLMMVLGIAWLVQRSVPDQAVTAPTIATRDEQPFLTRWLRVMWRLFCSTIPLYIVAVLLLGAARVWLFPHADGVVGNTLFWVMLMAIAGCLFVIPTAAEIPIVQTMMLAGMGVAPALALLVTLPAVSVPSLLMLHRAFPARALWIALIGVALSGMLLGMLALWLA
;
A
#
# COMPACT_ATOMS: atom_id res chain seq x y z
N VAL A 1 30.72 32.41 -50.06
CA VAL A 1 29.54 32.23 -49.14
C VAL A 1 29.22 30.74 -48.97
N ALA A 2 29.25 29.90 -50.01
CA ALA A 2 28.94 28.48 -49.92
C ALA A 2 29.95 27.68 -49.06
N ILE A 3 31.23 27.99 -49.09
CA ILE A 3 32.31 27.30 -48.35
C ILE A 3 32.19 27.58 -46.81
N VAL A 4 31.79 28.77 -46.43
CA VAL A 4 31.62 29.13 -45.00
C VAL A 4 30.43 28.42 -44.36
N ILE A 5 29.36 28.17 -45.14
CA ILE A 5 28.18 27.44 -44.66
C ILE A 5 28.50 25.92 -44.50
N GLN A 6 29.35 25.36 -45.36
CA GLN A 6 29.71 23.94 -45.30
C GLN A 6 30.65 23.65 -44.11
N LEU A 7 31.58 24.53 -43.77
CA LEU A 7 32.45 24.38 -42.60
C LEU A 7 31.67 24.50 -41.27
N ASN A 8 30.57 25.27 -41.23
CA ASN A 8 29.74 25.40 -40.04
C ASN A 8 28.81 24.19 -39.82
N THR A 9 28.38 23.55 -40.89
CA THR A 9 27.56 22.31 -40.79
C THR A 9 28.39 21.11 -40.39
N GLU A 10 29.62 20.97 -40.83
CA GLU A 10 30.48 19.87 -40.38
C GLU A 10 30.89 19.99 -38.91
N SER A 11 31.17 21.20 -38.41
CA SER A 11 31.49 21.44 -36.99
C SER A 11 30.28 21.21 -36.06
N VAL A 12 29.07 21.50 -36.52
CA VAL A 12 27.83 21.25 -35.77
C VAL A 12 27.49 19.74 -35.77
N MET A 13 27.72 19.06 -36.89
CA MET A 13 27.48 17.59 -36.98
C MET A 13 28.50 16.80 -36.16
N THR A 14 29.75 17.26 -36.04
CA THR A 14 30.78 16.62 -35.21
C THR A 14 30.51 16.83 -33.70
N GLN A 15 29.90 17.93 -33.31
CA GLN A 15 29.48 18.18 -31.92
C GLN A 15 28.26 17.34 -31.53
N LEU A 16 27.36 17.03 -32.48
CA LEU A 16 26.20 16.16 -32.24
C LEU A 16 26.57 14.65 -32.19
N ALA A 17 27.72 14.27 -32.71
CA ALA A 17 28.22 12.88 -32.77
C ALA A 17 29.13 12.49 -31.60
N SER A 18 29.39 13.39 -30.64
CA SER A 18 30.16 13.01 -29.46
C SER A 18 29.29 12.05 -28.59
N PRO A 19 29.68 10.79 -28.38
CA PRO A 19 28.92 9.88 -27.53
C PRO A 19 28.89 10.46 -26.12
N ALA A 20 27.69 10.64 -25.59
CA ALA A 20 27.51 11.04 -24.20
C ALA A 20 28.39 10.13 -23.32
N PRO A 21 29.19 10.67 -22.39
CA PRO A 21 30.09 9.88 -21.57
C PRO A 21 29.28 8.77 -20.91
N ALA A 22 29.68 7.51 -21.09
CA ALA A 22 29.04 6.36 -20.48
C ALA A 22 29.09 6.58 -18.95
N THR A 23 28.00 7.00 -18.37
CA THR A 23 27.88 7.20 -16.92
C THR A 23 28.12 5.85 -16.28
N ARG A 24 29.27 5.67 -15.61
CA ARG A 24 29.58 4.46 -14.86
C ARG A 24 28.43 4.20 -13.90
N PHE A 25 27.81 3.03 -14.04
CA PHE A 25 26.70 2.63 -13.16
C PHE A 25 27.19 2.60 -11.71
N ALA A 26 26.69 3.50 -10.89
CA ALA A 26 27.11 3.64 -9.51
C ALA A 26 26.44 2.56 -8.64
N TRP A 27 27.03 1.37 -8.59
CA TRP A 27 26.52 0.20 -7.86
C TRP A 27 26.25 0.44 -6.37
N TRP A 28 26.93 1.40 -5.77
CA TRP A 28 26.69 1.76 -4.37
C TRP A 28 25.28 2.27 -4.11
N LYS A 29 24.61 2.91 -5.09
CA LYS A 29 23.27 3.46 -4.94
C LYS A 29 22.20 2.37 -4.70
N PRO A 30 22.04 1.34 -5.56
CA PRO A 30 21.11 0.25 -5.31
C PRO A 30 21.51 -0.62 -4.09
N LEU A 31 22.81 -0.77 -3.80
CA LEU A 31 23.26 -1.47 -2.59
C LEU A 31 22.86 -0.73 -1.31
N LEU A 32 23.05 0.60 -1.28
CA LEU A 32 22.59 1.43 -0.15
C LEU A 32 21.08 1.35 0.01
N PHE A 33 20.32 1.41 -1.08
CA PHE A 33 18.87 1.25 -1.05
C PHE A 33 18.47 -0.10 -0.46
N LEU A 34 19.07 -1.18 -0.93
CA LEU A 34 18.80 -2.54 -0.44
C LEU A 34 19.15 -2.67 1.06
N ALA A 35 20.27 -2.12 1.50
CA ALA A 35 20.65 -2.11 2.90
C ALA A 35 19.62 -1.38 3.78
N VAL A 36 19.16 -0.20 3.36
CA VAL A 36 18.12 0.56 4.09
C VAL A 36 16.78 -0.20 4.11
N VAL A 37 16.40 -0.85 3.00
CA VAL A 37 15.19 -1.69 2.94
C VAL A 37 15.29 -2.84 3.93
N VAL A 38 16.38 -3.63 3.88
CA VAL A 38 16.56 -4.82 4.73
C VAL A 38 16.63 -4.43 6.20
N ILE A 39 17.47 -3.48 6.56
CA ILE A 39 17.65 -3.03 7.96
C ILE A 39 16.35 -2.38 8.48
N GLY A 40 15.72 -1.52 7.67
CA GLY A 40 14.48 -0.83 8.04
C GLY A 40 13.32 -1.80 8.24
N LEU A 41 13.12 -2.74 7.30
CA LEU A 41 12.07 -3.75 7.42
C LEU A 41 12.35 -4.72 8.57
N TRP A 42 13.61 -5.12 8.77
CA TRP A 42 14.00 -5.97 9.91
C TRP A 42 13.59 -5.32 11.22
N TYR A 43 14.03 -4.09 11.47
CA TYR A 43 13.77 -3.37 12.72
C TYR A 43 12.30 -3.04 12.94
N VAL A 44 11.58 -2.60 11.87
CA VAL A 44 10.20 -2.08 12.00
C VAL A 44 9.15 -3.18 11.88
N LYS A 45 9.42 -4.23 11.09
CA LYS A 45 8.43 -5.24 10.73
C LYS A 45 8.84 -6.65 11.10
N TRP A 46 9.95 -7.16 10.57
CA TRP A 46 10.24 -8.59 10.65
C TRP A 46 10.51 -9.04 12.07
N GLN A 47 11.40 -8.36 12.80
CA GLN A 47 11.74 -8.72 14.19
C GLN A 47 10.53 -8.62 15.14
N PRO A 48 9.71 -7.52 15.15
CA PRO A 48 8.52 -7.47 16.00
C PRO A 48 7.46 -8.52 15.63
N TYR A 49 7.30 -8.83 14.34
CA TYR A 49 6.33 -9.83 13.90
C TYR A 49 6.78 -11.26 14.19
N TYR A 50 8.08 -11.51 14.12
CA TYR A 50 8.62 -12.80 14.50
C TYR A 50 8.25 -13.15 15.96
N GLY A 51 8.47 -12.25 16.91
CA GLY A 51 8.05 -12.45 18.31
C GLY A 51 6.53 -12.63 18.46
N LYS A 52 5.72 -11.82 17.75
CA LYS A 52 4.25 -11.95 17.77
C LYS A 52 3.74 -13.28 17.21
N ALA A 53 4.47 -13.92 16.29
CA ALA A 53 4.06 -15.20 15.73
C ALA A 53 4.06 -16.30 16.79
N PHE A 54 5.05 -16.32 17.69
CA PHE A 54 5.09 -17.26 18.82
C PHE A 54 3.96 -16.99 19.80
N THR A 55 3.74 -15.73 20.16
CA THR A 55 2.61 -15.36 21.02
C THR A 55 1.27 -15.79 20.41
N ALA A 56 1.08 -15.58 19.13
CA ALA A 56 -0.14 -15.99 18.43
C ALA A 56 -0.31 -17.52 18.40
N ALA A 57 0.80 -18.28 18.27
CA ALA A 57 0.76 -19.74 18.31
C ALA A 57 0.41 -20.30 19.69
N GLU A 58 0.89 -19.65 20.76
CA GLU A 58 0.68 -20.09 22.14
C GLU A 58 -0.68 -19.65 22.69
N THR A 59 -1.08 -18.40 22.42
CA THR A 59 -2.26 -17.78 23.06
C THR A 59 -3.50 -17.71 22.15
N HIS A 60 -3.37 -18.06 20.88
CA HIS A 60 -4.41 -17.87 19.84
C HIS A 60 -4.95 -16.43 19.81
N SER A 61 -4.10 -15.45 20.14
CA SER A 61 -4.42 -14.03 20.16
C SER A 61 -3.20 -13.19 19.78
N ILE A 62 -3.42 -12.05 19.14
CA ILE A 62 -2.37 -11.06 18.85
C ILE A 62 -2.59 -9.74 19.59
N GLY A 63 -3.44 -9.74 20.61
CA GLY A 63 -3.75 -8.60 21.45
C GLY A 63 -5.20 -8.14 21.35
N LYS A 64 -5.52 -7.04 22.06
CA LYS A 64 -6.88 -6.50 22.11
C LYS A 64 -7.25 -5.80 20.81
N SER A 65 -8.54 -5.90 20.42
CA SER A 65 -9.08 -5.15 19.29
C SER A 65 -8.98 -3.64 19.55
N ILE A 66 -8.55 -2.86 18.57
CA ILE A 66 -8.53 -1.39 18.63
C ILE A 66 -9.93 -0.79 18.69
N LEU A 67 -10.96 -1.57 18.41
CA LEU A 67 -12.37 -1.18 18.51
C LEU A 67 -12.99 -1.48 19.89
N ALA A 68 -12.27 -2.16 20.78
CA ALA A 68 -12.81 -2.66 22.05
C ALA A 68 -13.13 -1.56 23.10
N ASN A 69 -12.63 -0.34 22.92
CA ASN A 69 -12.90 0.76 23.87
C ASN A 69 -14.20 1.46 23.47
N ALA A 70 -15.23 1.30 24.30
CA ALA A 70 -16.43 2.13 24.22
C ALA A 70 -16.07 3.58 24.61
N ALA A 71 -16.23 4.52 23.69
CA ALA A 71 -15.98 5.93 23.96
C ALA A 71 -17.31 6.64 24.24
N GLU A 72 -17.36 7.42 25.33
CA GLU A 72 -18.55 8.15 25.78
C GLU A 72 -18.98 9.27 24.81
N SER A 73 -18.07 9.75 23.96
CA SER A 73 -18.36 10.76 22.94
C SER A 73 -17.61 10.52 21.63
N PRO A 74 -18.16 10.92 20.46
CA PRO A 74 -17.50 10.76 19.16
C PRO A 74 -16.13 11.43 19.09
N TRP A 75 -15.96 12.56 19.77
CA TRP A 75 -14.69 13.30 19.78
C TRP A 75 -13.60 12.59 20.58
N ARG A 76 -13.92 12.05 21.75
CA ARG A 76 -12.99 11.20 22.51
C ARG A 76 -12.65 9.92 21.73
N ALA A 77 -13.65 9.30 21.10
CA ALA A 77 -13.44 8.16 20.23
C ALA A 77 -12.44 8.44 19.10
N ALA A 78 -12.53 9.64 18.49
CA ALA A 78 -11.61 10.05 17.43
C ALA A 78 -10.18 10.21 17.93
N LEU A 79 -10.00 10.88 19.07
CA LEU A 79 -8.67 11.12 19.66
C LEU A 79 -8.02 9.82 20.14
N ASP A 80 -8.76 8.98 20.86
CA ASP A 80 -8.26 7.69 21.35
C ASP A 80 -7.86 6.77 20.21
N TYR A 81 -8.71 6.69 19.18
CA TYR A 81 -8.41 5.92 17.99
C TYR A 81 -7.16 6.45 17.28
N ALA A 82 -7.07 7.76 17.05
CA ALA A 82 -5.93 8.37 16.40
C ALA A 82 -4.63 8.14 17.19
N MET A 83 -4.67 8.27 18.51
CA MET A 83 -3.51 8.04 19.37
C MET A 83 -3.03 6.58 19.30
N VAL A 84 -3.94 5.63 19.48
CA VAL A 84 -3.61 4.18 19.39
C VAL A 84 -3.08 3.85 18.01
N TYR A 85 -3.71 4.36 16.96
CA TYR A 85 -3.31 4.14 15.60
C TYR A 85 -1.92 4.72 15.30
N PHE A 86 -1.66 5.98 15.68
CA PHE A 86 -0.36 6.62 15.47
C PHE A 86 0.77 5.89 16.21
N LEU A 87 0.55 5.51 17.46
CA LEU A 87 1.55 4.75 18.24
C LEU A 87 1.87 3.40 17.60
N ALA A 88 0.89 2.76 16.97
CA ALA A 88 1.08 1.48 16.28
C ALA A 88 1.80 1.62 14.93
N VAL A 89 1.66 2.75 14.23
CA VAL A 89 2.01 2.87 12.81
C VAL A 89 3.16 3.84 12.52
N TRP A 90 3.50 4.78 13.42
CA TRP A 90 4.45 5.86 13.13
C TRP A 90 5.81 5.39 12.59
N LYS A 91 6.39 4.31 13.17
CA LYS A 91 7.67 3.75 12.70
C LYS A 91 7.58 3.28 11.25
N ALA A 92 6.47 2.61 10.90
CA ALA A 92 6.25 2.11 9.55
C ALA A 92 5.92 3.24 8.56
N ALA A 93 5.23 4.29 9.00
CA ALA A 93 4.95 5.47 8.18
C ALA A 93 6.23 6.24 7.85
N VAL A 94 7.09 6.46 8.85
CA VAL A 94 8.42 7.08 8.65
C VAL A 94 9.27 6.24 7.69
N LEU A 95 9.34 4.94 7.90
CA LEU A 95 10.06 4.03 6.99
C LEU A 95 9.48 4.10 5.57
N GLY A 96 8.16 4.14 5.40
CA GLY A 96 7.51 4.28 4.10
C GLY A 96 7.90 5.57 3.36
N VAL A 97 7.95 6.70 4.07
CA VAL A 97 8.40 7.99 3.50
C VAL A 97 9.89 7.93 3.11
N ILE A 98 10.73 7.35 3.97
CA ILE A 98 12.17 7.17 3.68
C ILE A 98 12.34 6.30 2.44
N LEU A 99 11.72 5.12 2.38
CA LEU A 99 11.83 4.21 1.25
C LEU A 99 11.26 4.81 -0.04
N GLY A 100 10.09 5.47 0.04
CA GLY A 100 9.47 6.13 -1.11
C GLY A 100 10.31 7.29 -1.68
N SER A 101 11.03 8.01 -0.83
CA SER A 101 11.97 9.05 -1.27
C SER A 101 13.26 8.46 -1.84
N LEU A 102 13.79 7.39 -1.24
CA LEU A 102 15.02 6.72 -1.71
C LEU A 102 14.84 6.01 -3.05
N VAL A 103 13.66 5.43 -3.31
CA VAL A 103 13.33 4.87 -4.64
C VAL A 103 13.57 5.90 -5.74
N GLN A 104 13.17 7.15 -5.53
CA GLN A 104 13.30 8.22 -6.52
C GLN A 104 14.73 8.71 -6.73
N VAL A 105 15.59 8.57 -5.72
CA VAL A 105 16.94 9.17 -5.73
C VAL A 105 18.02 8.13 -5.98
N LEU A 106 17.90 6.92 -5.43
CA LEU A 106 18.93 5.87 -5.49
C LEU A 106 18.74 4.89 -6.62
N ILE A 107 17.47 4.56 -6.96
CA ILE A 107 17.25 3.54 -7.97
C ILE A 107 17.31 4.17 -9.37
N PRO A 108 18.16 3.64 -10.27
CA PRO A 108 18.21 4.12 -11.64
C PRO A 108 16.89 3.91 -12.35
N ARG A 109 16.34 4.98 -12.91
CA ARG A 109 15.06 4.96 -13.62
C ARG A 109 15.01 3.88 -14.71
N ASN A 110 16.09 3.73 -15.47
CA ASN A 110 16.18 2.75 -16.56
C ASN A 110 16.03 1.30 -16.05
N TRP A 111 16.49 1.01 -14.83
CA TRP A 111 16.36 -0.31 -14.23
C TRP A 111 14.90 -0.57 -13.80
N LEU A 112 14.26 0.41 -13.15
CA LEU A 112 12.83 0.32 -12.81
C LEU A 112 11.95 0.17 -14.05
N LEU A 113 12.24 0.93 -15.11
CA LEU A 113 11.51 0.85 -16.37
C LEU A 113 11.65 -0.53 -17.05
N ARG A 114 12.83 -1.14 -16.99
CA ARG A 114 13.03 -2.50 -17.52
C ARG A 114 12.24 -3.57 -16.76
N LEU A 115 12.18 -3.45 -15.44
CA LEU A 115 11.50 -4.43 -14.58
C LEU A 115 9.98 -4.20 -14.51
N MET A 116 9.56 -2.96 -14.34
CA MET A 116 8.19 -2.61 -13.96
C MET A 116 7.58 -1.50 -14.84
N GLY A 117 8.29 -1.02 -15.86
CA GLY A 117 7.83 0.08 -16.72
C GLY A 117 6.93 -0.38 -17.87
N SER A 118 6.89 -1.66 -18.18
CA SER A 118 6.06 -2.18 -19.27
C SER A 118 4.64 -2.47 -18.78
N SER A 119 3.64 -2.25 -19.66
CA SER A 119 2.24 -2.58 -19.42
C SER A 119 1.94 -4.09 -19.55
N ARG A 120 2.94 -4.95 -19.31
CA ARG A 120 2.82 -6.41 -19.41
C ARG A 120 2.44 -7.00 -18.06
N PHE A 121 1.74 -8.12 -18.09
CA PHE A 121 1.36 -8.88 -16.89
C PHE A 121 2.57 -9.27 -16.03
N GLY A 122 3.72 -9.55 -16.63
CA GLY A 122 4.99 -9.82 -15.93
C GLY A 122 5.41 -8.68 -14.98
N SER A 123 5.22 -7.42 -15.38
CA SER A 123 5.50 -6.25 -14.50
C SER A 123 4.57 -6.22 -13.28
N THR A 124 3.30 -6.61 -13.45
CA THR A 124 2.33 -6.75 -12.35
C THR A 124 2.76 -7.84 -11.37
N LEU A 125 3.23 -9.00 -11.86
CA LEU A 125 3.76 -10.07 -11.02
C LEU A 125 5.00 -9.62 -10.22
N ILE A 126 5.92 -8.90 -10.87
CA ILE A 126 7.09 -8.34 -10.18
C ILE A 126 6.64 -7.35 -9.09
N GLY A 127 5.69 -6.46 -9.40
CA GLY A 127 5.12 -5.54 -8.42
C GLY A 127 4.51 -6.26 -7.21
N THR A 128 3.74 -7.33 -7.47
CA THR A 128 3.18 -8.21 -6.43
C THR A 128 4.27 -8.81 -5.56
N GLY A 129 5.29 -9.42 -6.19
CA GLY A 129 6.39 -10.07 -5.47
C GLY A 129 7.22 -9.11 -4.62
N LEU A 130 7.45 -7.89 -5.10
CA LEU A 130 8.16 -6.86 -4.34
C LEU A 130 7.33 -6.29 -3.18
N GLY A 131 6.00 -6.40 -3.23
CA GLY A 131 5.12 -6.01 -2.13
C GLY A 131 5.17 -6.97 -0.93
N LEU A 132 5.39 -8.26 -1.15
CA LEU A 132 5.33 -9.31 -0.11
C LEU A 132 6.25 -9.05 1.09
N PRO A 133 7.56 -8.76 0.91
CA PRO A 133 8.48 -8.57 2.04
C PRO A 133 8.23 -7.27 2.81
N GLY A 134 7.48 -6.33 2.23
CA GLY A 134 7.20 -5.04 2.85
C GLY A 134 6.39 -5.12 4.13
N MET A 135 5.45 -6.07 4.20
CA MET A 135 4.57 -6.32 5.36
C MET A 135 3.91 -5.03 5.91
N MET A 136 3.55 -4.11 5.02
CA MET A 136 3.01 -2.80 5.36
C MET A 136 1.48 -2.78 5.24
N CYS A 137 0.82 -1.90 6.00
CA CYS A 137 -0.57 -1.54 5.73
C CYS A 137 -0.69 -0.68 4.47
N SER A 138 -1.91 -0.51 3.95
CA SER A 138 -2.17 0.28 2.75
C SER A 138 -1.63 1.72 2.83
N CYS A 139 -1.71 2.36 4.00
CA CYS A 139 -1.20 3.72 4.22
C CYS A 139 0.33 3.79 4.26
N CYS A 140 1.00 2.81 4.90
CA CYS A 140 2.46 2.81 4.99
C CYS A 140 3.13 2.47 3.65
N ALA A 141 2.47 1.66 2.82
CA ALA A 141 2.93 1.33 1.47
C ALA A 141 2.68 2.48 0.46
N ALA A 142 1.72 3.38 0.73
CA ALA A 142 1.34 4.46 -0.19
C ALA A 142 2.51 5.40 -0.55
N PRO A 143 3.36 5.89 0.36
CA PRO A 143 4.51 6.72 0.01
C PRO A 143 5.51 6.01 -0.92
N VAL A 144 5.76 4.71 -0.69
CA VAL A 144 6.64 3.90 -1.56
C VAL A 144 6.01 3.76 -2.94
N THR A 145 4.72 3.47 -3.01
CA THR A 145 3.95 3.35 -4.25
C THR A 145 3.95 4.67 -5.04
N ALA A 146 3.78 5.80 -4.35
CA ALA A 146 3.88 7.12 -4.95
C ALA A 146 5.29 7.36 -5.51
N GLY A 147 6.34 6.96 -4.79
CA GLY A 147 7.73 7.01 -5.25
C GLY A 147 7.97 6.17 -6.51
N LEU A 148 7.43 4.95 -6.58
CA LEU A 148 7.48 4.08 -7.75
C LEU A 148 6.78 4.74 -8.95
N ARG A 149 5.58 5.31 -8.79
CA ARG A 149 4.87 6.00 -9.87
C ARG A 149 5.61 7.24 -10.35
N GLN A 150 6.19 8.03 -9.45
CA GLN A 150 7.03 9.19 -9.81
C GLN A 150 8.30 8.76 -10.55
N SER A 151 8.78 7.55 -10.32
CA SER A 151 9.88 6.93 -11.08
C SER A 151 9.43 6.26 -12.39
N GLN A 152 8.17 6.50 -12.81
CA GLN A 152 7.57 6.01 -14.07
C GLN A 152 7.36 4.49 -14.13
N VAL A 153 7.19 3.83 -13.00
CA VAL A 153 6.71 2.45 -12.94
C VAL A 153 5.28 2.39 -13.49
N SER A 154 4.91 1.34 -14.22
CA SER A 154 3.58 1.19 -14.80
C SER A 154 2.46 1.23 -13.74
N SER A 155 1.29 1.70 -14.13
CA SER A 155 0.14 1.84 -13.21
C SER A 155 -0.26 0.51 -12.59
N GLY A 156 -0.26 -0.56 -13.37
CA GLY A 156 -0.59 -1.91 -12.89
C GLY A 156 0.44 -2.45 -11.92
N ALA A 157 1.75 -2.34 -12.23
CA ALA A 157 2.80 -2.84 -11.35
C ALA A 157 2.84 -2.10 -10.00
N ALA A 158 2.67 -0.78 -10.01
CA ALA A 158 2.62 0.02 -8.80
C ALA A 158 1.35 -0.28 -7.97
N MET A 159 0.20 -0.49 -8.63
CA MET A 159 -1.06 -0.90 -7.98
C MET A 159 -0.91 -2.29 -7.35
N ALA A 160 -0.30 -3.24 -8.06
CA ALA A 160 -0.03 -4.58 -7.54
C ALA A 160 0.89 -4.54 -6.30
N PHE A 161 1.97 -3.75 -6.35
CA PHE A 161 2.84 -3.54 -5.20
C PHE A 161 2.06 -3.01 -3.99
N TRP A 162 1.21 -2.01 -4.20
CA TRP A 162 0.45 -1.38 -3.13
C TRP A 162 -0.54 -2.35 -2.47
N LEU A 163 -1.35 -3.05 -3.27
CA LEU A 163 -2.36 -3.99 -2.77
C LEU A 163 -1.76 -5.27 -2.18
N ALA A 164 -0.62 -5.75 -2.73
CA ALA A 164 0.04 -6.96 -2.24
C ALA A 164 0.56 -6.80 -0.81
N ASN A 165 1.05 -5.60 -0.45
CA ASN A 165 1.60 -5.34 0.88
C ASN A 165 0.65 -5.74 2.03
N PRO A 166 -0.60 -5.26 2.08
CA PRO A 166 -1.54 -5.64 3.14
C PRO A 166 -2.23 -6.98 2.90
N LEU A 167 -2.60 -7.31 1.65
CA LEU A 167 -3.42 -8.50 1.36
C LEU A 167 -2.63 -9.79 1.45
N LEU A 168 -1.40 -9.80 0.94
CA LEU A 168 -0.55 -11.00 0.85
C LEU A 168 0.58 -10.96 1.89
N ASN A 169 0.42 -10.21 2.96
CA ASN A 169 1.38 -10.09 4.05
C ASN A 169 1.62 -11.46 4.72
N PRO A 170 2.84 -12.04 4.63
CA PRO A 170 3.10 -13.37 5.16
C PRO A 170 2.88 -13.46 6.68
N ALA A 171 3.29 -12.44 7.44
CA ALA A 171 3.11 -12.43 8.88
C ALA A 171 1.62 -12.40 9.27
N THR A 172 0.81 -11.61 8.58
CA THR A 172 -0.63 -11.55 8.83
C THR A 172 -1.32 -12.87 8.48
N LEU A 173 -0.91 -13.54 7.41
CA LEU A 173 -1.44 -14.86 7.05
C LEU A 173 -1.09 -15.92 8.12
N ILE A 174 0.13 -15.89 8.65
CA ILE A 174 0.55 -16.78 9.75
C ILE A 174 -0.26 -16.49 11.01
N PHE A 175 -0.39 -15.23 11.42
CA PHE A 175 -1.20 -14.85 12.59
C PHE A 175 -2.66 -15.29 12.44
N MET A 176 -3.21 -15.11 11.24
CA MET A 176 -4.57 -15.54 10.92
C MET A 176 -4.73 -17.04 11.04
N GLY A 177 -3.76 -17.82 10.56
CA GLY A 177 -3.77 -19.29 10.69
C GLY A 177 -3.81 -19.73 12.15
N PHE A 178 -3.08 -19.09 13.05
CA PHE A 178 -3.06 -19.42 14.48
C PHE A 178 -4.29 -18.90 15.25
N VAL A 179 -4.87 -17.76 14.87
CA VAL A 179 -5.94 -17.08 15.63
C VAL A 179 -7.33 -17.44 15.11
N LEU A 180 -7.55 -17.39 13.80
CA LEU A 180 -8.85 -17.67 13.16
C LEU A 180 -8.92 -19.05 12.52
N GLY A 181 -7.77 -19.67 12.29
CA GLY A 181 -7.64 -20.97 11.62
C GLY A 181 -7.07 -20.87 10.19
N TRP A 182 -6.41 -21.94 9.78
CA TRP A 182 -5.70 -22.02 8.50
C TRP A 182 -6.63 -21.90 7.27
N ASN A 183 -7.90 -22.27 7.41
CA ASN A 183 -8.89 -22.09 6.35
C ASN A 183 -9.09 -20.60 6.01
N PHE A 184 -9.18 -19.73 7.01
CA PHE A 184 -9.28 -18.29 6.81
C PHE A 184 -8.02 -17.73 6.14
N ALA A 185 -6.84 -18.21 6.56
CA ALA A 185 -5.56 -17.80 5.95
C ALA A 185 -5.46 -18.23 4.48
N ALA A 186 -5.88 -19.47 4.14
CA ALA A 186 -5.89 -19.98 2.78
C ALA A 186 -6.89 -19.22 1.89
N ILE A 187 -8.10 -18.98 2.36
CA ILE A 187 -9.12 -18.20 1.65
C ILE A 187 -8.61 -16.80 1.38
N ARG A 188 -8.01 -16.15 2.40
CA ARG A 188 -7.44 -14.81 2.23
C ARG A 188 -6.28 -14.77 1.24
N LEU A 189 -5.39 -15.76 1.27
CA LEU A 189 -4.27 -15.84 0.33
C LEU A 189 -4.79 -15.95 -1.11
N LEU A 190 -5.73 -16.84 -1.37
CA LEU A 190 -6.29 -17.05 -2.70
C LEU A 190 -7.10 -15.83 -3.17
N ALA A 191 -8.02 -15.35 -2.35
CA ALA A 191 -8.82 -14.16 -2.67
C ALA A 191 -7.93 -12.93 -2.83
N GLY A 192 -6.95 -12.73 -1.94
CA GLY A 192 -6.00 -11.62 -2.02
C GLY A 192 -5.15 -11.66 -3.28
N LEU A 193 -4.68 -12.84 -3.69
CA LEU A 193 -3.92 -12.99 -4.93
C LEU A 193 -4.78 -12.65 -6.16
N MET A 194 -6.01 -13.15 -6.21
CA MET A 194 -6.95 -12.82 -7.29
C MET A 194 -7.27 -11.33 -7.32
N MET A 195 -7.49 -10.72 -6.16
CA MET A 195 -7.76 -9.28 -6.05
C MET A 195 -6.57 -8.45 -6.52
N VAL A 196 -5.36 -8.75 -6.04
CA VAL A 196 -4.14 -8.00 -6.42
C VAL A 196 -3.92 -8.07 -7.92
N LEU A 197 -3.91 -9.27 -8.49
CA LEU A 197 -3.63 -9.46 -9.91
C LEU A 197 -4.78 -8.94 -10.79
N GLY A 198 -6.02 -9.21 -10.42
CA GLY A 198 -7.20 -8.79 -11.17
C GLY A 198 -7.38 -7.27 -11.22
N ILE A 199 -7.28 -6.61 -10.04
CA ILE A 199 -7.41 -5.15 -9.96
C ILE A 199 -6.23 -4.47 -10.66
N ALA A 200 -5.01 -4.92 -10.43
CA ALA A 200 -3.82 -4.35 -11.07
C ALA A 200 -3.87 -4.52 -12.60
N TRP A 201 -4.32 -5.68 -13.10
CA TRP A 201 -4.54 -5.90 -14.53
C TRP A 201 -5.62 -4.97 -15.10
N LEU A 202 -6.74 -4.81 -14.38
CA LEU A 202 -7.82 -3.93 -14.80
C LEU A 202 -7.37 -2.46 -14.84
N VAL A 203 -6.62 -2.01 -13.84
CA VAL A 203 -6.01 -0.67 -13.81
C VAL A 203 -5.06 -0.49 -14.99
N GLN A 204 -4.17 -1.47 -15.24
CA GLN A 204 -3.22 -1.40 -16.35
C GLN A 204 -3.91 -1.30 -17.70
N ARG A 205 -5.03 -2.00 -17.89
CA ARG A 205 -5.79 -2.00 -19.14
C ARG A 205 -6.66 -0.76 -19.32
N SER A 206 -7.19 -0.22 -18.21
CA SER A 206 -8.17 0.85 -18.23
C SER A 206 -7.59 2.26 -18.14
N VAL A 207 -6.35 2.37 -17.68
CA VAL A 207 -5.67 3.63 -17.42
C VAL A 207 -4.39 3.69 -18.25
N PRO A 208 -4.30 4.61 -19.22
CA PRO A 208 -3.05 4.80 -19.96
C PRO A 208 -1.92 5.17 -18.99
N ASP A 209 -0.73 4.64 -19.23
CA ASP A 209 0.46 4.97 -18.45
C ASP A 209 0.90 6.42 -18.76
N GLN A 210 0.13 7.38 -18.29
CA GLN A 210 0.53 8.77 -18.34
C GLN A 210 1.74 8.96 -17.42
N ALA A 211 2.76 9.62 -17.97
CA ALA A 211 3.87 10.07 -17.16
C ALA A 211 3.29 10.95 -16.04
N VAL A 212 3.44 10.51 -14.80
CA VAL A 212 3.10 11.37 -13.66
C VAL A 212 3.93 12.62 -13.83
N THR A 213 3.27 13.77 -13.99
CA THR A 213 3.92 15.06 -14.07
C THR A 213 4.51 15.36 -12.68
N ALA A 214 5.50 14.56 -12.30
CA ALA A 214 6.44 15.03 -11.31
C ALA A 214 7.08 16.26 -11.98
N PRO A 215 7.13 17.41 -11.35
CA PRO A 215 7.98 18.47 -11.84
C PRO A 215 9.33 17.81 -12.01
N THR A 216 9.72 17.68 -13.27
CA THR A 216 11.00 17.08 -13.64
C THR A 216 12.02 17.84 -12.85
N ILE A 217 12.53 17.24 -11.78
CA ILE A 217 13.81 17.66 -11.24
C ILE A 217 14.81 17.14 -12.29
N ALA A 218 14.71 17.69 -13.48
CA ALA A 218 15.78 17.78 -14.44
C ALA A 218 16.76 18.78 -13.86
N THR A 219 17.19 18.53 -12.64
CA THR A 219 18.31 19.20 -12.05
C THR A 219 19.52 18.43 -12.52
N ARG A 220 20.30 19.11 -13.37
CA ARG A 220 21.70 18.84 -13.52
C ARG A 220 22.24 18.14 -12.29
N ASP A 221 23.04 17.13 -12.50
CA ASP A 221 23.68 16.23 -11.51
C ASP A 221 24.60 16.95 -10.48
N GLU A 222 24.49 18.26 -10.36
CA GLU A 222 25.37 19.14 -9.58
C GLU A 222 24.98 19.27 -8.09
N GLN A 223 23.78 18.81 -7.67
CA GLN A 223 23.42 18.93 -6.26
C GLN A 223 23.88 17.74 -5.44
N PRO A 224 24.42 17.95 -4.19
CA PRO A 224 24.79 16.87 -3.29
C PRO A 224 23.60 15.92 -3.07
N PHE A 225 23.90 14.62 -3.04
CA PHE A 225 22.90 13.56 -2.82
C PHE A 225 21.95 13.86 -1.64
N LEU A 226 22.50 14.30 -0.51
CA LEU A 226 21.75 14.55 0.72
C LEU A 226 20.72 15.67 0.54
N THR A 227 21.08 16.79 -0.09
CA THR A 227 20.15 17.91 -0.34
C THR A 227 19.00 17.50 -1.25
N ARG A 228 19.30 16.71 -2.29
CA ARG A 228 18.30 16.18 -3.22
C ARG A 228 17.36 15.24 -2.51
N TRP A 229 17.88 14.30 -1.71
CA TRP A 229 17.08 13.34 -0.96
C TRP A 229 16.19 14.02 0.08
N LEU A 230 16.73 14.92 0.91
CA LEU A 230 15.96 15.67 1.90
C LEU A 230 14.81 16.46 1.28
N ARG A 231 15.04 17.07 0.11
CA ARG A 231 13.98 17.81 -0.62
C ARG A 231 12.87 16.88 -1.09
N VAL A 232 13.20 15.72 -1.65
CA VAL A 232 12.22 14.72 -2.09
C VAL A 232 11.46 14.16 -0.88
N MET A 233 12.16 13.82 0.18
CA MET A 233 11.59 13.31 1.43
C MET A 233 10.63 14.33 2.06
N TRP A 234 11.04 15.61 2.15
CA TRP A 234 10.20 16.67 2.70
C TRP A 234 8.93 16.90 1.87
N ARG A 235 9.07 16.91 0.55
CA ARG A 235 7.91 17.02 -0.36
C ARG A 235 6.94 15.85 -0.15
N LEU A 236 7.45 14.63 -0.09
CA LEU A 236 6.64 13.44 0.13
C LEU A 236 5.97 13.48 1.50
N PHE A 237 6.68 13.88 2.53
CA PHE A 237 6.16 14.07 3.88
C PHE A 237 5.01 15.08 3.90
N CYS A 238 5.22 16.30 3.40
CA CYS A 238 4.20 17.35 3.40
C CYS A 238 2.98 17.02 2.53
N SER A 239 3.16 16.24 1.46
CA SER A 239 2.03 15.82 0.61
C SER A 239 1.20 14.69 1.19
N THR A 240 1.75 13.92 2.12
CA THR A 240 1.17 12.63 2.56
C THR A 240 0.70 12.71 4.02
N ILE A 241 1.55 13.17 4.93
CA ILE A 241 1.29 13.07 6.37
C ILE A 241 0.15 13.96 6.86
N PRO A 242 0.01 15.24 6.48
CA PRO A 242 -1.11 16.07 6.95
C PRO A 242 -2.48 15.49 6.56
N LEU A 243 -2.59 15.05 5.30
CA LEU A 243 -3.81 14.45 4.79
C LEU A 243 -4.17 13.15 5.51
N TYR A 244 -3.16 12.35 5.83
CA TYR A 244 -3.29 11.13 6.59
C TYR A 244 -3.79 11.40 8.03
N ILE A 245 -3.24 12.40 8.73
CA ILE A 245 -3.67 12.77 10.08
C ILE A 245 -5.15 13.16 10.08
N VAL A 246 -5.56 14.05 9.19
CA VAL A 246 -6.95 14.50 9.07
C VAL A 246 -7.88 13.31 8.79
N ALA A 247 -7.51 12.44 7.85
CA ALA A 247 -8.33 11.30 7.50
C ALA A 247 -8.48 10.28 8.64
N VAL A 248 -7.42 10.03 9.43
CA VAL A 248 -7.47 9.14 10.60
C VAL A 248 -8.37 9.72 11.70
N LEU A 249 -8.30 11.02 11.95
CA LEU A 249 -9.17 11.69 12.92
C LEU A 249 -10.65 11.61 12.51
N LEU A 250 -10.97 11.91 11.26
CA LEU A 250 -12.33 11.83 10.74
C LEU A 250 -12.90 10.41 10.81
N LEU A 251 -12.10 9.41 10.42
CA LEU A 251 -12.53 8.02 10.51
C LEU A 251 -12.63 7.51 11.94
N GLY A 252 -11.77 7.98 12.84
CA GLY A 252 -11.89 7.69 14.26
C GLY A 252 -13.21 8.22 14.84
N ALA A 253 -13.66 9.40 14.43
CA ALA A 253 -14.96 9.92 14.79
C ALA A 253 -16.11 9.10 14.18
N ALA A 254 -15.97 8.72 12.90
CA ALA A 254 -16.99 7.96 12.17
C ALA A 254 -17.10 6.48 12.62
N ARG A 255 -16.13 5.95 13.36
CA ARG A 255 -16.11 4.53 13.78
C ARG A 255 -17.36 4.12 14.55
N VAL A 256 -17.91 5.04 15.36
CA VAL A 256 -19.10 4.80 16.19
C VAL A 256 -20.32 4.45 15.34
N TRP A 257 -20.40 5.02 14.13
CA TRP A 257 -21.49 4.76 13.19
C TRP A 257 -21.18 3.63 12.21
N LEU A 258 -19.90 3.45 11.84
CA LEU A 258 -19.47 2.40 10.91
C LEU A 258 -19.44 1.00 11.55
N PHE A 259 -19.15 0.94 12.86
CA PHE A 259 -19.15 -0.30 13.63
C PHE A 259 -20.06 -0.10 14.85
N PRO A 260 -21.39 -0.09 14.67
CA PRO A 260 -22.31 -0.02 15.79
C PRO A 260 -22.00 -1.16 16.75
N HIS A 261 -22.03 -0.88 18.04
CA HIS A 261 -21.88 -1.90 19.08
C HIS A 261 -22.92 -2.98 18.77
N ALA A 262 -22.42 -4.20 18.57
CA ALA A 262 -23.24 -5.30 18.09
C ALA A 262 -24.15 -5.84 19.21
N ASP A 263 -25.09 -5.03 19.67
CA ASP A 263 -26.25 -5.48 20.44
C ASP A 263 -27.26 -6.22 19.52
N GLY A 264 -27.00 -6.23 18.21
CA GLY A 264 -27.72 -6.99 17.19
C GLY A 264 -26.80 -8.01 16.52
N VAL A 265 -27.24 -9.24 16.45
CA VAL A 265 -26.55 -10.34 15.76
C VAL A 265 -26.30 -9.94 14.31
N VAL A 266 -25.03 -9.73 13.94
CA VAL A 266 -24.58 -9.56 12.55
C VAL A 266 -24.69 -10.92 11.86
N GLY A 267 -25.92 -11.28 11.44
CA GLY A 267 -26.21 -12.58 10.86
C GLY A 267 -25.61 -12.80 9.48
N ASN A 268 -25.66 -14.05 9.02
CA ASN A 268 -25.28 -14.43 7.65
C ASN A 268 -26.36 -13.97 6.65
N THR A 269 -26.38 -12.69 6.31
CA THR A 269 -27.30 -12.13 5.31
C THR A 269 -26.52 -11.29 4.28
N LEU A 270 -27.09 -11.18 3.08
CA LEU A 270 -26.51 -10.39 2.00
C LEU A 270 -26.33 -8.92 2.42
N PHE A 271 -27.26 -8.37 3.19
CA PHE A 271 -27.18 -6.99 3.69
C PHE A 271 -25.90 -6.78 4.52
N TRP A 272 -25.61 -7.66 5.48
CA TRP A 272 -24.42 -7.56 6.32
C TRP A 272 -23.13 -7.80 5.55
N VAL A 273 -23.12 -8.70 4.56
CA VAL A 273 -21.97 -8.92 3.67
C VAL A 273 -21.65 -7.63 2.90
N MET A 274 -22.67 -6.99 2.30
CA MET A 274 -22.47 -5.73 1.56
C MET A 274 -22.00 -4.60 2.48
N LEU A 275 -22.62 -4.45 3.64
CA LEU A 275 -22.26 -3.41 4.60
C LEU A 275 -20.83 -3.58 5.10
N MET A 276 -20.42 -4.80 5.47
CA MET A 276 -19.06 -5.07 5.96
C MET A 276 -18.01 -4.93 4.86
N ALA A 277 -18.31 -5.29 3.61
CA ALA A 277 -17.41 -5.06 2.49
C ALA A 277 -17.16 -3.56 2.23
N ILE A 278 -18.21 -2.74 2.29
CA ILE A 278 -18.09 -1.28 2.12
C ILE A 278 -17.37 -0.66 3.33
N ALA A 279 -17.79 -0.99 4.55
CA ALA A 279 -17.17 -0.48 5.77
C ALA A 279 -15.66 -0.82 5.81
N GLY A 280 -15.29 -2.04 5.42
CA GLY A 280 -13.90 -2.44 5.32
C GLY A 280 -13.06 -1.58 4.37
N CYS A 281 -13.63 -1.20 3.22
CA CYS A 281 -12.94 -0.32 2.26
C CYS A 281 -12.77 1.13 2.74
N LEU A 282 -13.61 1.58 3.64
CA LEU A 282 -13.57 2.95 4.13
C LEU A 282 -12.59 3.11 5.30
N PHE A 283 -12.52 2.08 6.15
CA PHE A 283 -11.81 2.18 7.42
C PHE A 283 -10.30 1.94 7.28
N VAL A 284 -9.52 2.53 8.19
CA VAL A 284 -8.07 2.37 8.22
C VAL A 284 -7.65 1.61 9.48
N ILE A 285 -6.80 0.62 9.31
CA ILE A 285 -6.29 -0.19 10.41
C ILE A 285 -4.76 -0.34 10.36
N PRO A 286 -4.10 -0.53 11.53
CA PRO A 286 -2.72 -0.98 11.55
C PRO A 286 -2.58 -2.39 10.95
N THR A 287 -1.38 -2.75 10.54
CA THR A 287 -1.10 -4.08 9.98
C THR A 287 -1.48 -5.20 10.96
N ALA A 288 -2.23 -6.16 10.49
CA ALA A 288 -2.75 -7.33 11.21
C ALA A 288 -3.87 -7.04 12.23
N ALA A 289 -4.33 -5.78 12.35
CA ALA A 289 -5.42 -5.44 13.27
C ALA A 289 -6.79 -6.01 12.85
N GLU A 290 -6.93 -6.40 11.58
CA GLU A 290 -8.14 -7.09 11.08
C GLU A 290 -8.43 -8.39 11.83
N ILE A 291 -7.38 -9.09 12.29
CA ILE A 291 -7.52 -10.39 12.94
C ILE A 291 -8.25 -10.27 14.28
N PRO A 292 -7.79 -9.47 15.26
CA PRO A 292 -8.53 -9.30 16.52
C PRO A 292 -9.88 -8.59 16.34
N ILE A 293 -10.04 -7.75 15.31
CA ILE A 293 -11.34 -7.12 15.00
C ILE A 293 -12.35 -8.21 14.60
N VAL A 294 -12.00 -9.02 13.59
CA VAL A 294 -12.88 -10.08 13.10
C VAL A 294 -13.10 -11.13 14.17
N GLN A 295 -12.07 -11.54 14.90
CA GLN A 295 -12.19 -12.49 16.02
C GLN A 295 -13.20 -11.98 17.06
N THR A 296 -13.08 -10.74 17.52
CA THR A 296 -14.00 -10.18 18.51
C THR A 296 -15.43 -10.10 17.98
N MET A 297 -15.62 -9.70 16.73
CA MET A 297 -16.95 -9.64 16.12
C MET A 297 -17.57 -11.02 15.92
N MET A 298 -16.78 -12.04 15.54
CA MET A 298 -17.27 -13.42 15.43
C MET A 298 -17.64 -14.00 16.81
N LEU A 299 -16.87 -13.70 17.86
CA LEU A 299 -17.21 -14.07 19.24
C LEU A 299 -18.48 -13.36 19.73
N ALA A 300 -18.78 -12.17 19.22
CA ALA A 300 -20.02 -11.45 19.46
C ALA A 300 -21.20 -11.91 18.59
N GLY A 301 -21.03 -12.98 17.78
CA GLY A 301 -22.09 -13.57 16.98
C GLY A 301 -22.11 -13.15 15.49
N MET A 302 -21.07 -12.49 14.98
CA MET A 302 -20.99 -12.20 13.55
C MET A 302 -20.87 -13.48 12.74
N GLY A 303 -21.66 -13.59 11.68
CA GLY A 303 -21.63 -14.71 10.74
C GLY A 303 -20.32 -14.78 9.95
N VAL A 304 -19.99 -15.97 9.45
CA VAL A 304 -18.75 -16.23 8.68
C VAL A 304 -18.70 -15.44 7.38
N ALA A 305 -19.83 -15.26 6.70
CA ALA A 305 -19.87 -14.58 5.41
C ALA A 305 -19.52 -13.07 5.52
N PRO A 306 -20.13 -12.27 6.40
CA PRO A 306 -19.69 -10.89 6.60
C PRO A 306 -18.27 -10.79 7.19
N ALA A 307 -17.84 -11.79 8.00
CA ALA A 307 -16.48 -11.85 8.51
C ALA A 307 -15.44 -11.99 7.39
N LEU A 308 -15.67 -12.87 6.42
CA LEU A 308 -14.79 -13.05 5.26
C LEU A 308 -14.77 -11.79 4.35
N ALA A 309 -15.93 -11.18 4.12
CA ALA A 309 -16.01 -9.94 3.36
C ALA A 309 -15.16 -8.83 4.01
N LEU A 310 -15.31 -8.64 5.33
CA LEU A 310 -14.55 -7.66 6.09
C LEU A 310 -13.05 -7.98 6.10
N LEU A 311 -12.70 -9.25 6.27
CA LEU A 311 -11.32 -9.73 6.39
C LEU A 311 -10.45 -9.39 5.17
N VAL A 312 -11.02 -9.40 3.97
CA VAL A 312 -10.28 -9.11 2.73
C VAL A 312 -10.35 -7.64 2.35
N THR A 313 -11.43 -6.92 2.69
CA THR A 313 -11.59 -5.52 2.31
C THR A 313 -10.87 -4.56 3.26
N LEU A 314 -10.93 -4.83 4.56
CA LEU A 314 -10.41 -3.95 5.61
C LEU A 314 -8.91 -3.62 5.50
N PRO A 315 -8.01 -4.57 5.18
CA PRO A 315 -6.59 -4.27 4.99
C PRO A 315 -6.26 -3.70 3.60
N ALA A 316 -7.08 -3.98 2.58
CA ALA A 316 -6.72 -3.76 1.18
C ALA A 316 -6.60 -2.29 0.81
N VAL A 317 -7.65 -1.54 1.05
CA VAL A 317 -7.73 -0.09 0.77
C VAL A 317 -8.38 0.63 1.94
N SER A 318 -8.13 1.92 2.04
CA SER A 318 -8.77 2.80 3.02
C SER A 318 -8.84 4.22 2.49
N VAL A 319 -9.79 5.02 2.95
CA VAL A 319 -9.92 6.43 2.53
C VAL A 319 -8.59 7.20 2.67
N PRO A 320 -7.86 7.12 3.80
CA PRO A 320 -6.57 7.79 3.91
C PRO A 320 -5.56 7.35 2.85
N SER A 321 -5.45 6.05 2.57
CA SER A 321 -4.48 5.54 1.60
C SER A 321 -4.81 5.96 0.16
N LEU A 322 -6.09 6.02 -0.20
CA LEU A 322 -6.55 6.55 -1.49
C LEU A 322 -6.23 8.04 -1.63
N LEU A 323 -6.49 8.81 -0.56
CA LEU A 323 -6.15 10.23 -0.51
C LEU A 323 -4.64 10.49 -0.63
N MET A 324 -3.80 9.66 -0.02
CA MET A 324 -2.35 9.74 -0.17
C MET A 324 -1.88 9.50 -1.60
N LEU A 325 -2.58 8.65 -2.34
CA LEU A 325 -2.23 8.26 -3.71
C LEU A 325 -2.87 9.11 -4.81
N HIS A 326 -3.76 10.07 -4.49
CA HIS A 326 -4.51 10.85 -5.48
C HIS A 326 -3.63 11.65 -6.46
N ARG A 327 -2.39 11.98 -6.06
CA ARG A 327 -1.40 12.67 -6.93
C ARG A 327 -0.52 11.69 -7.72
N ALA A 328 -0.48 10.42 -7.33
CA ALA A 328 0.33 9.40 -7.97
C ALA A 328 -0.44 8.59 -9.03
N PHE A 329 -1.75 8.49 -8.86
CA PHE A 329 -2.65 7.80 -9.78
C PHE A 329 -3.78 8.71 -10.24
N PRO A 330 -4.26 8.55 -11.48
CA PRO A 330 -5.48 9.20 -11.92
C PRO A 330 -6.68 8.67 -11.11
N ALA A 331 -7.69 9.52 -10.88
CA ALA A 331 -8.87 9.17 -10.09
C ALA A 331 -9.53 7.87 -10.54
N ARG A 332 -9.56 7.60 -11.86
CA ARG A 332 -10.10 6.36 -12.43
C ARG A 332 -9.41 5.11 -11.88
N ALA A 333 -8.08 5.12 -11.70
CA ALA A 333 -7.35 3.98 -11.14
C ALA A 333 -7.72 3.73 -9.67
N LEU A 334 -7.87 4.80 -8.88
CA LEU A 334 -8.24 4.71 -7.47
C LEU A 334 -9.69 4.24 -7.30
N TRP A 335 -10.61 4.69 -8.15
CA TRP A 335 -11.99 4.19 -8.17
C TRP A 335 -12.07 2.72 -8.57
N ILE A 336 -11.28 2.29 -9.57
CA ILE A 336 -11.18 0.87 -9.94
C ILE A 336 -10.67 0.04 -8.75
N ALA A 337 -9.67 0.53 -8.02
CA ALA A 337 -9.16 -0.17 -6.85
C ALA A 337 -10.21 -0.25 -5.74
N LEU A 338 -10.89 0.85 -5.40
CA LEU A 338 -11.91 0.90 -4.36
C LEU A 338 -13.09 -0.02 -4.67
N ILE A 339 -13.67 0.13 -5.87
CA ILE A 339 -14.83 -0.65 -6.31
C ILE A 339 -14.43 -2.13 -6.48
N GLY A 340 -13.26 -2.40 -7.06
CA GLY A 340 -12.75 -3.74 -7.26
C GLY A 340 -12.56 -4.49 -5.93
N VAL A 341 -12.03 -3.84 -4.91
CA VAL A 341 -11.88 -4.42 -3.56
C VAL A 341 -13.25 -4.66 -2.93
N ALA A 342 -14.16 -3.68 -2.97
CA ALA A 342 -15.50 -3.82 -2.41
C ALA A 342 -16.28 -4.99 -3.07
N LEU A 343 -16.28 -5.03 -4.40
CA LEU A 343 -16.94 -6.11 -5.15
C LEU A 343 -16.31 -7.48 -4.86
N SER A 344 -14.99 -7.56 -4.76
CA SER A 344 -14.31 -8.82 -4.43
C SER A 344 -14.68 -9.32 -3.02
N GLY A 345 -14.78 -8.41 -2.04
CA GLY A 345 -15.25 -8.75 -0.70
C GLY A 345 -16.71 -9.20 -0.67
N MET A 346 -17.57 -8.51 -1.43
CA MET A 346 -18.98 -8.92 -1.58
C MET A 346 -19.10 -10.30 -2.23
N LEU A 347 -18.36 -10.56 -3.30
CA LEU A 347 -18.36 -11.84 -3.99
C LEU A 347 -17.88 -12.97 -3.08
N LEU A 348 -16.81 -12.75 -2.31
CA LEU A 348 -16.31 -13.74 -1.36
C LEU A 348 -17.33 -14.03 -0.26
N GLY A 349 -17.96 -13.00 0.31
CA GLY A 349 -19.02 -13.15 1.30
C GLY A 349 -20.26 -13.83 0.74
N MET A 350 -20.68 -13.52 -0.49
CA MET A 350 -21.79 -14.21 -1.16
C MET A 350 -21.46 -15.68 -1.42
N LEU A 351 -20.24 -15.98 -1.84
CA LEU A 351 -19.80 -17.37 -2.01
C LEU A 351 -19.86 -18.13 -0.69
N ALA A 352 -19.45 -17.51 0.41
CA ALA A 352 -19.56 -18.10 1.75
C ALA A 352 -21.01 -18.32 2.19
N LEU A 353 -21.94 -17.40 1.84
CA LEU A 353 -23.38 -17.60 2.10
C LEU A 353 -23.98 -18.78 1.31
N TRP A 354 -23.47 -19.02 0.10
CA TRP A 354 -23.97 -20.11 -0.75
C TRP A 354 -23.41 -21.47 -0.34
N LEU A 355 -22.22 -21.50 0.28
CA LEU A 355 -21.56 -22.74 0.74
C LEU A 355 -21.94 -23.13 2.18
N ALA A 356 -22.56 -22.24 2.96
CA ALA A 356 -23.01 -22.46 4.34
C ALA A 356 -24.42 -23.03 4.37
#